data_7ffbc221fd82f623aa969b89a9019daa
#
_entry.id   7ffbc221fd82f623aa969b89a9019daa
#
_cell.length_a   1.000
_cell.length_b   1.000
_cell.length_c   1.000
_cell.angle_alpha   90.00
_cell.angle_beta   90.00
_cell.angle_gamma   90.00
#
_symmetry.space_group_name_H-M   'P 1'
#
loop_
_entity.id
_entity.type
_entity.pdbx_description
1 polymer ?
#
loop_
_entity_poly.entity_id
_entity_poly.type
_entity_poly.pdbx_seq_one_letter_code
_entity_poly.pdbx_strand_id
1 'polypeptide(L)'
;MKTATSFVASVAAIALAACSTRPAAPGEPEGEPINPIAATAAASVRNFTLGEFSALSLLDGTLSLPNDNKVFAVGRTPAEVAAVLAEAALPTDRLELSLQPLLVQTAERVLLFDAGAGGNMGPSAGKLSASMAAAGVAPATITDIFISHSHGDHVGGLVDAAGALAYPNATIHIQAAEWDFLKGITADQAAAFGIGRHAALIAAITPKVAPFAPDAEIVPGAVKAVDIKGHTPGHCGYLITSGKTSLLYVGDTVHHFAISVRRPDWTIAFDADPATAQESRKALLARSAASGQLIYAFHFPFPGVGKVKGSEREYSWVAR
;
A
#
# COMPACT_ATOMS: atom_id res chain seq x y z
N MET A 1 -62.41 68.42 -10.52
CA MET A 1 -62.96 68.76 -11.84
C MET A 1 -62.12 68.02 -12.90
N LYS A 2 -62.86 67.37 -13.77
CA LYS A 2 -62.47 66.71 -15.03
C LYS A 2 -61.73 65.35 -14.92
N THR A 3 -62.54 64.38 -15.05
CA THR A 3 -62.37 62.99 -15.52
C THR A 3 -61.67 62.91 -16.87
N ALA A 4 -60.76 61.97 -17.02
CA ALA A 4 -60.34 61.47 -18.32
C ALA A 4 -60.15 59.94 -18.23
N THR A 5 -61.02 59.31 -18.92
CA THR A 5 -61.09 57.89 -19.16
C THR A 5 -60.07 57.50 -20.24
N SER A 6 -59.26 56.51 -20.01
CA SER A 6 -58.40 55.94 -21.05
C SER A 6 -58.64 54.47 -21.24
N PHE A 7 -58.90 54.16 -22.48
CA PHE A 7 -59.15 52.83 -23.08
C PHE A 7 -57.95 51.90 -22.94
N VAL A 8 -58.22 50.66 -22.51
CA VAL A 8 -57.25 49.58 -22.53
C VAL A 8 -57.39 48.82 -23.85
N ALA A 9 -56.35 48.85 -24.66
CA ALA A 9 -56.23 47.99 -25.83
C ALA A 9 -55.42 46.80 -25.51
N SER A 10 -56.04 45.59 -25.52
CA SER A 10 -55.36 44.32 -25.39
C SER A 10 -54.65 43.95 -26.68
N VAL A 11 -53.31 43.83 -26.64
CA VAL A 11 -52.52 43.26 -27.72
C VAL A 11 -52.09 41.87 -27.27
N ALA A 12 -52.65 40.83 -27.93
CA ALA A 12 -52.25 39.46 -27.73
C ALA A 12 -50.89 39.24 -28.43
N ALA A 13 -49.85 38.99 -27.64
CA ALA A 13 -48.53 38.58 -28.15
C ALA A 13 -48.50 37.05 -28.24
N ILE A 14 -48.41 36.55 -29.47
CA ILE A 14 -48.15 35.13 -29.76
C ILE A 14 -46.65 34.89 -29.50
N ALA A 15 -46.33 34.16 -28.43
CA ALA A 15 -44.96 33.69 -28.18
C ALA A 15 -44.68 32.45 -29.03
N LEU A 16 -43.85 32.60 -30.07
CA LEU A 16 -43.22 31.46 -30.74
C LEU A 16 -42.16 30.87 -29.78
N ALA A 17 -42.42 29.69 -29.27
CA ALA A 17 -41.41 28.89 -28.56
C ALA A 17 -40.43 28.35 -29.60
N ALA A 18 -39.25 28.95 -29.69
CA ALA A 18 -38.12 28.38 -30.41
C ALA A 18 -37.50 27.25 -29.54
N CYS A 19 -37.75 26.02 -29.93
CA CYS A 19 -37.12 24.83 -29.37
C CYS A 19 -35.66 24.82 -29.82
N SER A 20 -34.72 25.37 -28.98
CA SER A 20 -33.31 25.21 -29.22
C SER A 20 -32.88 23.85 -28.68
N THR A 21 -32.74 22.87 -29.53
CA THR A 21 -32.06 21.61 -29.24
C THR A 21 -30.56 21.90 -29.06
N ARG A 22 -30.13 21.99 -27.80
CA ARG A 22 -28.72 22.00 -27.43
C ARG A 22 -28.14 20.61 -27.80
N PRO A 23 -27.07 20.50 -28.59
CA PRO A 23 -26.44 19.21 -28.82
C PRO A 23 -25.92 18.67 -27.46
N ALA A 24 -26.25 17.41 -27.14
CA ALA A 24 -25.72 16.72 -26.00
C ALA A 24 -24.18 16.71 -26.10
N ALA A 25 -23.51 17.04 -25.01
CA ALA A 25 -22.07 16.86 -24.88
C ALA A 25 -21.74 15.38 -25.14
N PRO A 26 -20.61 15.05 -25.79
CA PRO A 26 -20.20 13.66 -25.95
C PRO A 26 -20.09 13.05 -24.53
N GLY A 27 -20.83 11.97 -24.29
CA GLY A 27 -20.79 11.23 -23.05
C GLY A 27 -19.35 10.80 -22.79
N GLU A 28 -18.88 10.96 -21.58
CA GLU A 28 -17.65 10.33 -21.12
C GLU A 28 -17.77 8.83 -21.43
N PRO A 29 -16.68 8.16 -21.91
CA PRO A 29 -16.74 6.74 -22.17
C PRO A 29 -17.10 6.04 -20.85
N GLU A 30 -18.24 5.38 -20.80
CA GLU A 30 -18.57 4.46 -19.72
C GLU A 30 -17.44 3.42 -19.66
N GLY A 31 -16.65 3.46 -18.59
CA GLY A 31 -15.58 2.50 -18.37
C GLY A 31 -16.18 1.09 -18.41
N GLU A 32 -15.54 0.19 -19.14
CA GLU A 32 -15.95 -1.21 -19.13
C GLU A 32 -16.00 -1.71 -17.68
N PRO A 33 -17.01 -2.49 -17.29
CA PRO A 33 -17.13 -2.99 -15.92
C PRO A 33 -15.86 -3.83 -15.59
N ILE A 34 -15.20 -3.50 -14.48
CA ILE A 34 -14.05 -4.26 -13.99
C ILE A 34 -14.53 -5.67 -13.66
N ASN A 35 -14.08 -6.66 -14.43
CA ASN A 35 -14.40 -8.05 -14.16
C ASN A 35 -13.84 -8.47 -12.79
N PRO A 36 -14.60 -9.19 -11.97
CA PRO A 36 -14.10 -9.67 -10.68
C PRO A 36 -12.88 -10.58 -10.88
N ILE A 37 -11.87 -10.40 -10.02
CA ILE A 37 -10.64 -11.21 -10.03
C ILE A 37 -11.03 -12.66 -9.74
N ALA A 38 -10.65 -13.56 -10.64
CA ALA A 38 -10.92 -14.99 -10.47
C ALA A 38 -10.15 -15.55 -9.26
N ALA A 39 -10.82 -16.39 -8.48
CA ALA A 39 -10.13 -17.15 -7.44
C ALA A 39 -9.07 -18.06 -8.08
N THR A 40 -7.82 -17.93 -7.65
CA THR A 40 -6.73 -18.77 -8.17
C THR A 40 -6.16 -19.67 -7.07
N ALA A 41 -5.79 -20.88 -7.45
CA ALA A 41 -5.15 -21.87 -6.57
C ALA A 41 -3.62 -21.82 -6.65
N ALA A 42 -3.02 -20.82 -7.29
CA ALA A 42 -1.57 -20.68 -7.40
C ALA A 42 -0.94 -20.50 -6.01
N ALA A 43 0.19 -21.17 -5.76
CA ALA A 43 0.90 -21.09 -4.48
C ALA A 43 1.36 -19.65 -4.14
N SER A 44 1.55 -18.80 -5.16
CA SER A 44 1.97 -17.41 -5.03
C SER A 44 0.82 -16.40 -4.87
N VAL A 45 -0.44 -16.88 -4.83
CA VAL A 45 -1.63 -16.03 -4.74
C VAL A 45 -2.56 -16.55 -3.66
N ARG A 46 -3.04 -15.65 -2.81
CA ARG A 46 -4.13 -15.93 -1.85
C ARG A 46 -5.22 -14.90 -1.99
N ASN A 47 -6.42 -15.34 -2.29
CA ASN A 47 -7.60 -14.53 -2.31
C ASN A 47 -8.33 -14.53 -0.96
N PHE A 48 -8.91 -13.40 -0.62
CA PHE A 48 -9.81 -13.22 0.53
C PHE A 48 -10.76 -12.06 0.27
N THR A 49 -11.80 -11.94 1.09
CA THR A 49 -12.75 -10.83 1.00
C THR A 49 -12.55 -9.84 2.13
N LEU A 50 -12.74 -8.56 1.83
CA LEU A 50 -12.76 -7.46 2.77
C LEU A 50 -14.08 -6.69 2.59
N GLY A 51 -15.12 -7.08 3.32
CA GLY A 51 -16.47 -6.58 3.05
C GLY A 51 -16.92 -6.95 1.63
N GLU A 52 -17.20 -5.94 0.83
CA GLU A 52 -17.59 -6.09 -0.59
C GLU A 52 -16.39 -6.13 -1.55
N PHE A 53 -15.17 -5.87 -1.06
CA PHE A 53 -13.97 -5.87 -1.88
C PHE A 53 -13.38 -7.27 -2.00
N SER A 54 -12.84 -7.59 -3.19
CA SER A 54 -11.98 -8.73 -3.41
C SER A 54 -10.54 -8.34 -3.15
N ALA A 55 -9.79 -9.18 -2.46
CA ALA A 55 -8.39 -8.91 -2.14
C ALA A 55 -7.49 -10.10 -2.48
N LEU A 56 -6.29 -9.81 -2.96
CA LEU A 56 -5.26 -10.81 -3.27
C LEU A 56 -3.95 -10.43 -2.55
N SER A 57 -3.44 -11.36 -1.77
CA SER A 57 -2.02 -11.34 -1.39
C SER A 57 -1.22 -11.94 -2.55
N LEU A 58 -0.23 -11.19 -3.05
CA LEU A 58 0.58 -11.56 -4.21
C LEU A 58 2.03 -11.76 -3.75
N LEU A 59 2.53 -13.00 -3.79
CA LEU A 59 3.89 -13.28 -3.37
C LEU A 59 4.88 -12.78 -4.43
N ASP A 60 5.66 -11.76 -4.07
CA ASP A 60 6.77 -11.24 -4.88
C ASP A 60 8.06 -12.05 -4.67
N GLY A 61 8.21 -12.68 -3.51
CA GLY A 61 9.37 -13.50 -3.18
C GLY A 61 9.62 -13.65 -1.69
N THR A 62 10.84 -14.05 -1.36
CA THR A 62 11.29 -14.22 0.02
C THR A 62 12.73 -13.73 0.18
N LEU A 63 13.05 -13.21 1.36
CA LEU A 63 14.40 -12.90 1.78
C LEU A 63 14.77 -13.77 2.99
N SER A 64 15.98 -14.33 2.97
CA SER A 64 16.55 -15.07 4.09
C SER A 64 17.76 -14.30 4.61
N LEU A 65 17.69 -13.83 5.84
CA LEU A 65 18.72 -13.01 6.48
C LEU A 65 19.38 -13.80 7.63
N PRO A 66 20.71 -13.83 7.73
CA PRO A 66 21.37 -14.52 8.82
C PRO A 66 21.03 -13.87 10.18
N ASN A 67 20.95 -14.68 11.22
CA ASN A 67 20.87 -14.19 12.59
C ASN A 67 22.26 -13.76 13.09
N ASP A 68 22.75 -12.64 12.58
CA ASP A 68 24.09 -12.07 12.90
C ASP A 68 24.01 -10.69 13.55
N ASN A 69 22.80 -10.27 13.97
CA ASN A 69 22.44 -8.98 14.60
C ASN A 69 22.86 -7.71 13.82
N LYS A 70 23.20 -7.85 12.52
CA LYS A 70 23.51 -6.67 11.68
C LYS A 70 22.27 -5.95 11.19
N VAL A 71 21.19 -6.70 10.95
CA VAL A 71 19.91 -6.16 10.46
C VAL A 71 18.85 -6.16 11.56
N PHE A 72 18.58 -7.31 12.14
CA PHE A 72 17.57 -7.43 13.22
C PHE A 72 18.24 -7.40 14.59
N ALA A 73 17.60 -6.72 15.52
CA ALA A 73 18.02 -6.65 16.91
C ALA A 73 19.45 -6.09 17.07
N VAL A 74 19.75 -5.01 16.33
CA VAL A 74 21.04 -4.33 16.42
C VAL A 74 21.34 -3.95 17.89
N GLY A 75 22.53 -4.29 18.35
CA GLY A 75 22.92 -4.09 19.76
C GLY A 75 22.53 -5.24 20.71
N ARG A 76 21.88 -6.30 20.20
CA ARG A 76 21.63 -7.55 20.90
C ARG A 76 22.61 -8.62 20.43
N THR A 77 22.63 -9.76 21.11
CA THR A 77 23.43 -10.91 20.67
C THR A 77 22.61 -11.84 19.77
N PRO A 78 23.24 -12.58 18.84
CA PRO A 78 22.54 -13.63 18.09
C PRO A 78 21.86 -14.68 18.97
N ALA A 79 22.37 -14.94 20.18
CA ALA A 79 21.77 -15.87 21.13
C ALA A 79 20.43 -15.35 21.70
N GLU A 80 20.32 -14.05 21.97
CA GLU A 80 19.04 -13.44 22.40
C GLU A 80 17.97 -13.54 21.29
N VAL A 81 18.36 -13.31 20.03
CA VAL A 81 17.46 -13.48 18.88
C VAL A 81 17.07 -14.94 18.69
N ALA A 82 18.06 -15.86 18.77
CA ALA A 82 17.82 -17.30 18.67
C ALA A 82 16.83 -17.81 19.73
N ALA A 83 16.87 -17.28 20.96
CA ALA A 83 15.91 -17.64 22.00
C ALA A 83 14.47 -17.27 21.61
N VAL A 84 14.24 -16.06 21.07
CA VAL A 84 12.89 -15.64 20.60
C VAL A 84 12.41 -16.47 19.42
N LEU A 85 13.31 -16.80 18.48
CA LEU A 85 13.00 -17.65 17.34
C LEU A 85 12.66 -19.09 17.79
N ALA A 86 13.41 -19.67 18.72
CA ALA A 86 13.17 -20.99 19.29
C ALA A 86 11.81 -21.09 20.01
N GLU A 87 11.43 -20.06 20.78
CA GLU A 87 10.10 -19.97 21.41
C GLU A 87 8.96 -19.95 20.38
N ALA A 88 9.23 -19.49 19.16
CA ALA A 88 8.29 -19.49 18.05
C ALA A 88 8.41 -20.76 17.16
N ALA A 89 9.22 -21.76 17.56
CA ALA A 89 9.51 -22.97 16.80
C ALA A 89 10.09 -22.70 15.40
N LEU A 90 10.93 -21.65 15.26
CA LEU A 90 11.56 -21.22 14.01
C LEU A 90 13.04 -21.61 13.96
N PRO A 91 13.65 -21.68 12.74
CA PRO A 91 15.10 -21.74 12.60
C PRO A 91 15.78 -20.63 13.38
N THR A 92 16.84 -20.93 14.13
CA THR A 92 17.50 -19.98 15.02
C THR A 92 18.71 -19.29 14.38
N ASP A 93 19.13 -19.76 13.22
CA ASP A 93 20.29 -19.29 12.46
C ASP A 93 19.96 -18.20 11.43
N ARG A 94 18.68 -18.01 11.11
CA ARG A 94 18.21 -17.05 10.11
C ARG A 94 16.81 -16.55 10.38
N LEU A 95 16.46 -15.46 9.71
CA LEU A 95 15.12 -14.87 9.69
C LEU A 95 14.58 -14.90 8.25
N GLU A 96 13.38 -15.42 8.09
CA GLU A 96 12.71 -15.51 6.78
C GLU A 96 11.65 -14.41 6.69
N LEU A 97 11.70 -13.63 5.61
CA LEU A 97 10.75 -12.57 5.30
C LEU A 97 10.07 -12.87 3.97
N SER A 98 8.74 -12.79 3.93
CA SER A 98 8.02 -12.72 2.65
C SER A 98 8.12 -11.32 2.07
N LEU A 99 7.97 -11.19 0.76
CA LEU A 99 7.70 -9.96 0.05
C LEU A 99 6.34 -10.14 -0.61
N GLN A 100 5.33 -9.36 -0.20
CA GLN A 100 3.97 -9.65 -0.62
C GLN A 100 3.11 -8.39 -0.74
N PRO A 101 3.11 -7.71 -1.90
CA PRO A 101 2.15 -6.68 -2.22
C PRO A 101 0.70 -7.15 -2.08
N LEU A 102 -0.18 -6.23 -1.68
CA LEU A 102 -1.61 -6.48 -1.58
C LEU A 102 -2.33 -5.82 -2.75
N LEU A 103 -3.19 -6.58 -3.43
CA LEU A 103 -4.10 -6.03 -4.43
C LEU A 103 -5.53 -6.06 -3.88
N VAL A 104 -6.26 -4.96 -4.04
CA VAL A 104 -7.67 -4.85 -3.64
C VAL A 104 -8.48 -4.35 -4.83
N GLN A 105 -9.53 -5.07 -5.17
CA GLN A 105 -10.48 -4.67 -6.20
C GLN A 105 -11.77 -4.19 -5.54
N THR A 106 -12.16 -2.96 -5.86
CA THR A 106 -13.47 -2.37 -5.57
C THR A 106 -14.37 -2.49 -6.80
N ALA A 107 -15.56 -1.92 -6.76
CA ALA A 107 -16.44 -1.85 -7.94
C ALA A 107 -15.86 -1.01 -9.08
N GLU A 108 -15.03 0.00 -8.75
CA GLU A 108 -14.57 1.02 -9.71
C GLU A 108 -13.05 1.04 -9.90
N ARG A 109 -12.28 0.43 -9.00
CA ARG A 109 -10.83 0.57 -8.93
C ARG A 109 -10.12 -0.74 -8.65
N VAL A 110 -8.90 -0.85 -9.17
CA VAL A 110 -7.96 -1.90 -8.83
C VAL A 110 -6.75 -1.24 -8.15
N LEU A 111 -6.62 -1.48 -6.86
CA LEU A 111 -5.70 -0.84 -5.95
C LEU A 111 -4.54 -1.78 -5.64
N LEU A 112 -3.30 -1.33 -5.82
CA LEU A 112 -2.09 -2.07 -5.46
C LEU A 112 -1.38 -1.36 -4.29
N PHE A 113 -1.10 -2.08 -3.22
CA PHE A 113 -0.34 -1.59 -2.07
C PHE A 113 1.07 -2.16 -2.14
N ASP A 114 2.03 -1.29 -2.37
CA ASP A 114 3.41 -1.52 -2.77
C ASP A 114 3.57 -2.31 -4.09
N ALA A 115 4.71 -2.16 -4.74
CA ALA A 115 4.93 -2.68 -6.09
C ALA A 115 5.96 -3.82 -6.16
N GLY A 116 6.41 -4.32 -5.02
CA GLY A 116 7.41 -5.38 -4.96
C GLY A 116 8.83 -4.93 -5.32
N ALA A 117 9.76 -5.88 -5.32
CA ALA A 117 11.19 -5.64 -5.49
C ALA A 117 11.63 -5.37 -6.95
N GLY A 118 10.82 -5.76 -7.93
CA GLY A 118 11.25 -5.73 -9.31
C GLY A 118 12.53 -6.55 -9.52
N GLY A 119 13.56 -5.96 -10.13
CA GLY A 119 14.85 -6.62 -10.34
C GLY A 119 15.92 -6.38 -9.25
N ASN A 120 15.57 -5.83 -8.09
CA ASN A 120 16.55 -5.24 -7.18
C ASN A 120 17.06 -6.17 -6.06
N MET A 121 16.27 -7.16 -5.62
CA MET A 121 16.54 -7.97 -4.41
C MET A 121 17.05 -9.40 -4.72
N GLY A 122 17.67 -9.58 -5.88
CA GLY A 122 18.21 -10.86 -6.28
C GLY A 122 17.17 -11.88 -6.76
N PRO A 123 17.56 -13.16 -7.00
CA PRO A 123 16.70 -14.12 -7.72
C PRO A 123 15.54 -14.68 -6.90
N SER A 124 15.54 -14.48 -5.57
CA SER A 124 14.45 -14.94 -4.69
C SER A 124 13.25 -14.02 -4.66
N ALA A 125 13.35 -12.79 -5.19
CA ALA A 125 12.34 -11.74 -5.21
C ALA A 125 12.00 -11.27 -6.65
N GLY A 126 11.14 -10.25 -6.79
CA GLY A 126 10.79 -9.65 -8.07
C GLY A 126 9.84 -10.49 -8.91
N LYS A 127 9.00 -11.31 -8.28
CA LYS A 127 8.07 -12.24 -8.94
C LYS A 127 6.62 -11.72 -8.98
N LEU A 128 6.38 -10.45 -8.58
CA LEU A 128 5.04 -9.88 -8.53
C LEU A 128 4.30 -9.99 -9.87
N SER A 129 4.96 -9.71 -10.97
CA SER A 129 4.35 -9.81 -12.31
C SER A 129 3.88 -11.23 -12.64
N ALA A 130 4.64 -12.25 -12.20
CA ALA A 130 4.25 -13.65 -12.36
C ALA A 130 3.05 -14.00 -11.47
N SER A 131 3.01 -13.51 -10.23
CA SER A 131 1.88 -13.70 -9.32
C SER A 131 0.62 -12.99 -9.82
N MET A 132 0.74 -11.77 -10.37
CA MET A 132 -0.36 -11.06 -11.02
C MET A 132 -0.87 -11.85 -12.25
N ALA A 133 0.02 -12.34 -13.10
CA ALA A 133 -0.36 -13.15 -14.26
C ALA A 133 -1.08 -14.45 -13.83
N ALA A 134 -0.59 -15.12 -12.78
CA ALA A 134 -1.27 -16.30 -12.20
C ALA A 134 -2.65 -15.97 -11.62
N ALA A 135 -2.86 -14.74 -11.19
CA ALA A 135 -4.16 -14.22 -10.73
C ALA A 135 -5.06 -13.73 -11.88
N GLY A 136 -4.58 -13.71 -13.13
CA GLY A 136 -5.31 -13.14 -14.26
C GLY A 136 -5.39 -11.61 -14.24
N VAL A 137 -4.51 -10.94 -13.50
CA VAL A 137 -4.47 -9.49 -13.36
C VAL A 137 -3.45 -8.90 -14.33
N ALA A 138 -3.89 -8.09 -15.27
CA ALA A 138 -3.01 -7.36 -16.17
C ALA A 138 -2.50 -6.07 -15.50
N PRO A 139 -1.21 -5.72 -15.59
CA PRO A 139 -0.67 -4.49 -14.99
C PRO A 139 -1.40 -3.21 -15.43
N ALA A 140 -1.90 -3.17 -16.66
CA ALA A 140 -2.64 -2.03 -17.19
C ALA A 140 -4.03 -1.83 -16.55
N THR A 141 -4.55 -2.81 -15.79
CA THR A 141 -5.82 -2.68 -15.07
C THR A 141 -5.66 -1.98 -13.71
N ILE A 142 -4.43 -1.84 -13.20
CA ILE A 142 -4.19 -1.15 -11.94
C ILE A 142 -4.50 0.35 -12.12
N THR A 143 -5.39 0.86 -11.30
CA THR A 143 -5.83 2.27 -11.34
C THR A 143 -5.04 3.14 -10.37
N ASP A 144 -4.68 2.59 -9.21
CA ASP A 144 -4.01 3.30 -8.13
C ASP A 144 -2.96 2.40 -7.46
N ILE A 145 -1.79 2.96 -7.16
CA ILE A 145 -0.74 2.32 -6.38
C ILE A 145 -0.49 3.15 -5.13
N PHE A 146 -0.47 2.51 -3.98
CA PHE A 146 -0.24 3.13 -2.67
C PHE A 146 1.12 2.67 -2.15
N ILE A 147 2.09 3.58 -2.10
CA ILE A 147 3.44 3.28 -1.64
C ILE A 147 3.53 3.58 -0.15
N SER A 148 3.85 2.55 0.64
CA SER A 148 4.04 2.69 2.08
C SER A 148 5.32 3.48 2.39
N HIS A 149 6.40 3.16 1.69
CA HIS A 149 7.70 3.82 1.76
C HIS A 149 8.58 3.46 0.56
N SER A 150 9.78 4.07 0.48
CA SER A 150 10.59 4.06 -0.73
C SER A 150 11.75 3.07 -0.73
N HIS A 151 11.75 2.01 0.09
CA HIS A 151 12.75 0.94 -0.06
C HIS A 151 12.51 0.11 -1.33
N GLY A 152 13.59 -0.54 -1.81
CA GLY A 152 13.62 -1.15 -3.13
C GLY A 152 12.64 -2.31 -3.33
N ASP A 153 12.25 -3.00 -2.28
CA ASP A 153 11.26 -4.07 -2.30
C ASP A 153 9.80 -3.57 -2.30
N HIS A 154 9.59 -2.26 -2.11
CA HIS A 154 8.27 -1.61 -2.20
C HIS A 154 8.09 -0.80 -3.47
N VAL A 155 9.17 -0.17 -4.00
CA VAL A 155 9.10 0.68 -5.20
C VAL A 155 9.76 0.06 -6.43
N GLY A 156 10.54 -1.01 -6.28
CA GLY A 156 11.36 -1.56 -7.36
C GLY A 156 10.57 -2.05 -8.56
N GLY A 157 9.38 -2.58 -8.33
CA GLY A 157 8.48 -3.05 -9.37
C GLY A 157 7.64 -1.97 -10.07
N LEU A 158 7.79 -0.69 -9.71
CA LEU A 158 7.11 0.42 -10.41
C LEU A 158 7.62 0.61 -11.84
N VAL A 159 8.83 0.15 -12.13
CA VAL A 159 9.42 0.16 -13.46
C VAL A 159 9.85 -1.25 -13.88
N ASP A 160 9.74 -1.53 -15.15
CA ASP A 160 10.19 -2.78 -15.74
C ASP A 160 11.71 -2.81 -15.99
N ALA A 161 12.21 -3.92 -16.55
CA ALA A 161 13.62 -4.07 -16.88
C ALA A 161 14.15 -3.04 -17.90
N ALA A 162 13.30 -2.49 -18.75
CA ALA A 162 13.63 -1.44 -19.70
C ALA A 162 13.61 -0.03 -19.07
N GLY A 163 13.08 0.12 -17.85
CA GLY A 163 12.89 1.40 -17.16
C GLY A 163 11.59 2.10 -17.50
N ALA A 164 10.68 1.44 -18.21
CA ALA A 164 9.34 1.96 -18.46
C ALA A 164 8.41 1.68 -17.28
N LEU A 165 7.32 2.47 -17.14
CA LEU A 165 6.30 2.25 -16.11
C LEU A 165 5.70 0.85 -16.24
N ALA A 166 5.77 0.06 -15.19
CA ALA A 166 5.16 -1.27 -15.16
C ALA A 166 3.63 -1.18 -15.13
N TYR A 167 3.07 -0.09 -14.59
CA TYR A 167 1.63 0.14 -14.44
C TYR A 167 1.24 1.46 -15.13
N PRO A 168 1.07 1.46 -16.46
CA PRO A 168 0.98 2.70 -17.26
C PRO A 168 -0.25 3.55 -16.94
N ASN A 169 -1.33 2.96 -16.44
CA ASN A 169 -2.59 3.64 -16.15
C ASN A 169 -2.74 4.08 -14.69
N ALA A 170 -1.84 3.63 -13.80
CA ALA A 170 -1.96 3.88 -12.39
C ALA A 170 -1.56 5.31 -11.99
N THR A 171 -2.28 5.88 -11.02
CA THR A 171 -1.81 6.99 -10.19
C THR A 171 -1.00 6.42 -9.03
N ILE A 172 0.16 7.00 -8.73
CA ILE A 172 1.04 6.56 -7.64
C ILE A 172 0.87 7.51 -6.46
N HIS A 173 0.25 7.01 -5.41
CA HIS A 173 0.03 7.74 -4.15
C HIS A 173 1.19 7.46 -3.20
N ILE A 174 1.86 8.51 -2.75
CA ILE A 174 2.98 8.45 -1.82
C ILE A 174 2.89 9.62 -0.83
N GLN A 175 3.22 9.43 0.44
CA GLN A 175 3.23 10.53 1.40
C GLN A 175 4.25 11.60 0.96
N ALA A 176 3.91 12.89 1.06
CA ALA A 176 4.74 13.97 0.54
C ALA A 176 6.16 13.95 1.12
N ALA A 177 6.31 13.68 2.43
CA ALA A 177 7.61 13.55 3.08
C ALA A 177 8.44 12.37 2.52
N GLU A 178 7.78 11.27 2.16
CA GLU A 178 8.44 10.11 1.54
C GLU A 178 8.87 10.39 0.11
N TRP A 179 8.02 11.09 -0.65
CA TRP A 179 8.36 11.51 -2.01
C TRP A 179 9.55 12.46 -2.02
N ASP A 180 9.60 13.41 -1.09
CA ASP A 180 10.72 14.34 -0.96
C ASP A 180 12.00 13.61 -0.50
N PHE A 181 11.89 12.66 0.41
CA PHE A 181 12.99 11.79 0.82
C PHE A 181 13.53 11.00 -0.38
N LEU A 182 12.67 10.28 -1.10
CA LEU A 182 13.07 9.48 -2.26
C LEU A 182 13.78 10.32 -3.34
N LYS A 183 13.31 11.53 -3.62
CA LYS A 183 13.97 12.45 -4.55
C LYS A 183 15.32 12.99 -4.03
N GLY A 184 15.45 13.13 -2.72
CA GLY A 184 16.59 13.79 -2.08
C GLY A 184 17.78 12.90 -1.77
N ILE A 185 17.62 11.57 -1.75
CA ILE A 185 18.72 10.64 -1.46
C ILE A 185 19.72 10.56 -2.61
N THR A 186 20.98 10.33 -2.25
CA THR A 186 22.06 10.10 -3.24
C THR A 186 21.92 8.72 -3.89
N ALA A 187 22.64 8.50 -4.99
CA ALA A 187 22.70 7.19 -5.65
C ALA A 187 23.23 6.07 -4.71
N ASP A 188 24.20 6.39 -3.87
CA ASP A 188 24.76 5.43 -2.90
C ASP A 188 23.75 5.08 -1.81
N GLN A 189 23.02 6.07 -1.30
CA GLN A 189 21.93 5.83 -0.35
C GLN A 189 20.81 5.00 -0.99
N ALA A 190 20.43 5.34 -2.21
CA ALA A 190 19.43 4.58 -2.97
C ALA A 190 19.86 3.11 -3.15
N ALA A 191 21.13 2.87 -3.51
CA ALA A 191 21.67 1.52 -3.61
C ALA A 191 21.64 0.76 -2.27
N ALA A 192 21.95 1.45 -1.15
CA ALA A 192 21.86 0.87 0.19
C ALA A 192 20.42 0.49 0.58
N PHE A 193 19.43 1.22 0.07
CA PHE A 193 17.99 0.91 0.23
C PHE A 193 17.45 -0.07 -0.83
N GLY A 194 18.34 -0.68 -1.64
CA GLY A 194 17.95 -1.64 -2.66
C GLY A 194 17.35 -1.03 -3.93
N ILE A 195 17.53 0.28 -4.18
CA ILE A 195 17.03 0.96 -5.37
C ILE A 195 18.12 1.05 -6.43
N GLY A 196 18.22 0.04 -7.29
CA GLY A 196 19.34 -0.09 -8.22
C GLY A 196 19.42 0.96 -9.33
N ARG A 197 18.32 1.59 -9.72
CA ARG A 197 18.24 2.58 -10.82
C ARG A 197 17.46 3.82 -10.41
N HIS A 198 17.88 4.43 -9.32
CA HIS A 198 17.17 5.52 -8.64
C HIS A 198 16.75 6.66 -9.57
N ALA A 199 17.69 7.25 -10.34
CA ALA A 199 17.39 8.37 -11.23
C ALA A 199 16.38 7.99 -12.33
N ALA A 200 16.49 6.78 -12.88
CA ALA A 200 15.54 6.29 -13.89
C ALA A 200 14.15 6.04 -13.29
N LEU A 201 14.09 5.47 -12.06
CA LEU A 201 12.85 5.31 -11.33
C LEU A 201 12.15 6.65 -11.13
N ILE A 202 12.85 7.65 -10.56
CA ILE A 202 12.29 8.99 -10.33
C ILE A 202 11.77 9.60 -11.64
N ALA A 203 12.56 9.55 -12.71
CA ALA A 203 12.15 10.12 -14.01
C ALA A 203 10.87 9.45 -14.55
N ALA A 204 10.79 8.13 -14.44
CA ALA A 204 9.64 7.37 -14.95
C ALA A 204 8.36 7.65 -14.14
N ILE A 205 8.44 7.66 -12.80
CA ILE A 205 7.24 7.75 -11.97
C ILE A 205 6.74 9.17 -11.74
N THR A 206 7.60 10.20 -11.82
CA THR A 206 7.25 11.61 -11.54
C THR A 206 5.93 12.07 -12.19
N PRO A 207 5.64 11.76 -13.47
CA PRO A 207 4.38 12.18 -14.11
C PRO A 207 3.12 11.52 -13.52
N LYS A 208 3.26 10.47 -12.72
CA LYS A 208 2.18 9.66 -12.16
C LYS A 208 2.02 9.83 -10.66
N VAL A 209 2.96 10.50 -10.00
CA VAL A 209 2.94 10.66 -8.54
C VAL A 209 1.91 11.71 -8.11
N ALA A 210 1.05 11.30 -7.18
CA ALA A 210 0.11 12.14 -6.45
C ALA A 210 0.51 12.14 -4.96
N PRO A 211 1.29 13.11 -4.50
CA PRO A 211 1.72 13.17 -3.10
C PRO A 211 0.57 13.60 -2.19
N PHE A 212 0.52 13.04 -0.97
CA PHE A 212 -0.52 13.33 0.00
C PHE A 212 0.06 13.69 1.38
N ALA A 213 -0.75 14.36 2.20
CA ALA A 213 -0.40 14.70 3.59
C ALA A 213 -0.59 13.49 4.53
N PRO A 214 0.10 13.46 5.71
CA PRO A 214 -0.16 12.45 6.73
C PRO A 214 -1.66 12.33 7.04
N ASP A 215 -2.12 11.10 7.30
CA ASP A 215 -3.51 10.76 7.66
C ASP A 215 -4.59 11.18 6.62
N ALA A 216 -4.19 11.50 5.39
CA ALA A 216 -5.13 11.88 4.33
C ALA A 216 -6.08 10.73 3.98
N GLU A 217 -7.32 11.05 3.70
CA GLU A 217 -8.26 10.17 3.01
C GLU A 217 -7.98 10.28 1.49
N ILE A 218 -7.41 9.22 0.91
CA ILE A 218 -6.93 9.23 -0.47
C ILE A 218 -8.02 8.78 -1.43
N VAL A 219 -8.71 7.68 -1.08
CA VAL A 219 -9.92 7.23 -1.79
C VAL A 219 -11.07 7.35 -0.81
N PRO A 220 -11.99 8.30 -1.02
CA PRO A 220 -13.08 8.57 -0.09
C PRO A 220 -13.87 7.30 0.30
N GLY A 221 -13.99 7.05 1.59
CA GLY A 221 -14.69 5.90 2.15
C GLY A 221 -13.97 4.55 2.00
N ALA A 222 -12.85 4.48 1.25
CA ALA A 222 -12.17 3.22 0.96
C ALA A 222 -10.72 3.17 1.45
N VAL A 223 -9.91 4.21 1.25
CA VAL A 223 -8.48 4.19 1.62
C VAL A 223 -8.08 5.46 2.33
N LYS A 224 -7.62 5.32 3.57
CA LYS A 224 -7.05 6.39 4.38
C LYS A 224 -5.60 6.04 4.75
N ALA A 225 -4.68 7.00 4.58
CA ALA A 225 -3.32 6.89 5.09
C ALA A 225 -3.31 6.91 6.62
N VAL A 226 -2.33 6.25 7.21
CA VAL A 226 -2.07 6.22 8.65
C VAL A 226 -0.60 6.56 8.86
N ASP A 227 -0.31 7.70 9.50
CA ASP A 227 1.07 8.10 9.78
C ASP A 227 1.70 7.16 10.83
N ILE A 228 2.70 6.40 10.42
CA ILE A 228 3.45 5.44 11.25
C ILE A 228 4.93 5.49 10.87
N LYS A 229 5.44 6.69 10.79
CA LYS A 229 6.82 7.03 10.37
C LYS A 229 7.91 6.49 11.31
N GLY A 230 9.15 6.60 10.86
CA GLY A 230 10.36 6.22 11.60
C GLY A 230 11.20 5.20 10.85
N HIS A 231 10.56 4.23 10.21
CA HIS A 231 11.25 3.33 9.27
C HIS A 231 11.85 4.13 8.11
N THR A 232 11.07 4.99 7.49
CA THR A 232 11.52 6.11 6.67
C THR A 232 10.80 7.40 7.11
N PRO A 233 11.23 8.60 6.67
CA PRO A 233 10.66 9.87 7.12
C PRO A 233 9.18 10.03 6.84
N GLY A 234 8.68 9.46 5.75
CA GLY A 234 7.27 9.51 5.35
C GLY A 234 6.60 8.15 5.30
N HIS A 235 7.15 7.11 5.96
CA HIS A 235 6.53 5.80 6.02
C HIS A 235 5.11 5.88 6.58
N CYS A 236 4.16 5.26 5.88
CA CYS A 236 2.77 5.22 6.28
C CYS A 236 2.14 3.83 6.04
N GLY A 237 1.11 3.54 6.80
CA GLY A 237 0.19 2.44 6.51
C GLY A 237 -1.06 2.93 5.80
N TYR A 238 -1.95 1.99 5.45
CA TYR A 238 -3.21 2.29 4.80
C TYR A 238 -4.36 1.54 5.46
N LEU A 239 -5.32 2.29 6.01
CA LEU A 239 -6.58 1.72 6.47
C LEU A 239 -7.50 1.58 5.25
N ILE A 240 -7.80 0.32 4.90
CA ILE A 240 -8.67 -0.05 3.78
C ILE A 240 -10.01 -0.44 4.37
N THR A 241 -11.09 0.21 3.96
CA THR A 241 -12.43 0.05 4.53
C THR A 241 -13.44 -0.34 3.47
N SER A 242 -14.28 -1.32 3.77
CA SER A 242 -15.44 -1.71 2.97
C SER A 242 -16.63 -1.97 3.91
N GLY A 243 -17.57 -1.02 3.94
CA GLY A 243 -18.68 -1.04 4.86
C GLY A 243 -18.23 -1.05 6.34
N LYS A 244 -18.52 -2.13 7.07
CA LYS A 244 -18.12 -2.28 8.48
C LYS A 244 -16.81 -3.04 8.67
N THR A 245 -16.18 -3.48 7.60
CA THR A 245 -14.95 -4.27 7.64
C THR A 245 -13.78 -3.40 7.26
N SER A 246 -12.67 -3.52 8.00
CA SER A 246 -11.43 -2.82 7.67
C SER A 246 -10.21 -3.70 7.82
N LEU A 247 -9.18 -3.39 7.05
CA LEU A 247 -7.86 -3.99 7.06
C LEU A 247 -6.82 -2.88 7.12
N LEU A 248 -5.86 -2.98 8.02
CA LEU A 248 -4.74 -2.05 8.10
C LEU A 248 -3.52 -2.68 7.42
N TYR A 249 -3.12 -2.15 6.28
CA TYR A 249 -1.83 -2.42 5.64
C TYR A 249 -0.75 -1.66 6.43
N VAL A 250 0.26 -2.35 6.95
CA VAL A 250 1.18 -1.75 7.93
C VAL A 250 2.58 -1.44 7.38
N GLY A 251 2.84 -1.76 6.09
CA GLY A 251 4.17 -1.62 5.51
C GLY A 251 5.23 -2.25 6.40
N ASP A 252 6.31 -1.53 6.63
CA ASP A 252 7.48 -1.95 7.38
C ASP A 252 7.55 -1.42 8.81
N THR A 253 6.39 -1.06 9.39
CA THR A 253 6.33 -0.82 10.85
C THR A 253 6.74 -2.07 11.61
N VAL A 254 6.46 -3.25 11.06
CA VAL A 254 6.83 -4.58 11.58
C VAL A 254 7.38 -5.44 10.45
N HIS A 255 8.55 -6.07 10.66
CA HIS A 255 9.21 -6.87 9.62
C HIS A 255 9.12 -8.38 9.86
N HIS A 256 9.28 -8.84 11.09
CA HIS A 256 9.30 -10.26 11.40
C HIS A 256 8.25 -10.59 12.47
N PHE A 257 7.34 -11.52 12.16
CA PHE A 257 6.16 -11.82 12.99
C PHE A 257 6.48 -12.29 14.41
N ALA A 258 7.64 -12.90 14.64
CA ALA A 258 8.07 -13.28 15.99
C ALA A 258 8.92 -12.17 16.64
N ILE A 259 9.95 -11.66 15.96
CA ILE A 259 10.88 -10.68 16.54
C ILE A 259 10.19 -9.32 16.74
N SER A 260 9.69 -8.68 15.67
CA SER A 260 9.14 -7.32 15.75
C SER A 260 7.86 -7.24 16.58
N VAL A 261 7.13 -8.35 16.68
CA VAL A 261 5.90 -8.42 17.49
C VAL A 261 6.20 -8.63 18.96
N ARG A 262 7.11 -9.55 19.30
CA ARG A 262 7.45 -9.86 20.72
C ARG A 262 8.44 -8.89 21.34
N ARG A 263 9.25 -8.25 20.52
CA ARG A 263 10.31 -7.30 20.93
C ARG A 263 10.24 -6.02 20.10
N PRO A 264 9.14 -5.25 20.24
CA PRO A 264 8.92 -4.05 19.42
C PRO A 264 9.94 -2.93 19.68
N ASP A 265 10.66 -3.01 20.80
CA ASP A 265 11.74 -2.13 21.20
C ASP A 265 13.12 -2.52 20.61
N TRP A 266 13.23 -3.63 19.89
CA TRP A 266 14.50 -4.01 19.28
C TRP A 266 14.73 -3.23 17.98
N THR A 267 15.97 -2.72 17.84
CA THR A 267 16.38 -1.91 16.69
C THR A 267 16.51 -2.76 15.43
N ILE A 268 16.02 -2.23 14.32
CA ILE A 268 16.21 -2.77 12.98
C ILE A 268 17.10 -1.80 12.22
N ALA A 269 18.14 -2.30 11.53
CA ALA A 269 19.14 -1.46 10.86
C ALA A 269 18.55 -0.63 9.71
N PHE A 270 17.40 -1.02 9.19
CA PHE A 270 16.69 -0.30 8.12
C PHE A 270 15.84 0.89 8.62
N ASP A 271 15.65 1.01 9.95
CA ASP A 271 14.91 2.15 10.50
C ASP A 271 15.78 3.42 10.42
N ALA A 272 15.34 4.42 9.65
CA ALA A 272 16.06 5.70 9.49
C ALA A 272 16.07 6.51 10.80
N ASP A 273 15.01 6.42 11.59
CA ASP A 273 14.90 6.91 12.96
C ASP A 273 14.42 5.77 13.88
N PRO A 274 15.34 4.99 14.45
CA PRO A 274 15.00 3.83 15.27
C PRO A 274 14.10 4.15 16.48
N ALA A 275 14.26 5.31 17.09
CA ALA A 275 13.44 5.70 18.24
C ALA A 275 11.99 5.93 17.82
N THR A 276 11.78 6.72 16.79
CA THR A 276 10.44 6.96 16.23
C THR A 276 9.82 5.68 15.67
N ALA A 277 10.58 4.83 14.98
CA ALA A 277 10.09 3.55 14.44
C ALA A 277 9.62 2.60 15.55
N GLN A 278 10.37 2.51 16.66
CA GLN A 278 9.98 1.69 17.82
C GLN A 278 8.70 2.21 18.47
N GLU A 279 8.54 3.52 18.63
CA GLU A 279 7.30 4.11 19.17
C GLU A 279 6.10 3.87 18.24
N SER A 280 6.26 4.07 16.93
CA SER A 280 5.23 3.75 15.93
C SER A 280 4.84 2.27 15.98
N ARG A 281 5.82 1.37 16.10
CA ARG A 281 5.63 -0.08 16.19
C ARG A 281 4.87 -0.46 17.46
N LYS A 282 5.28 0.05 18.63
CA LYS A 282 4.58 -0.19 19.91
C LYS A 282 3.14 0.30 19.86
N ALA A 283 2.91 1.53 19.38
CA ALA A 283 1.59 2.11 19.27
C ALA A 283 0.69 1.31 18.31
N LEU A 284 1.23 0.86 17.16
CA LEU A 284 0.53 0.00 16.21
C LEU A 284 0.08 -1.31 16.86
N LEU A 285 1.00 -2.02 17.53
CA LEU A 285 0.73 -3.30 18.16
C LEU A 285 -0.31 -3.17 19.27
N ALA A 286 -0.17 -2.17 20.14
CA ALA A 286 -1.12 -1.89 21.23
C ALA A 286 -2.53 -1.61 20.70
N ARG A 287 -2.65 -0.72 19.71
CA ARG A 287 -3.93 -0.39 19.09
C ARG A 287 -4.55 -1.59 18.39
N SER A 288 -3.75 -2.35 17.63
CA SER A 288 -4.25 -3.52 16.88
C SER A 288 -4.72 -4.64 17.81
N ALA A 289 -3.99 -4.90 18.90
CA ALA A 289 -4.38 -5.89 19.90
C ALA A 289 -5.66 -5.49 20.64
N ALA A 290 -5.79 -4.22 21.06
CA ALA A 290 -6.94 -3.70 21.77
C ALA A 290 -8.22 -3.70 20.92
N SER A 291 -8.12 -3.33 19.64
CA SER A 291 -9.28 -3.23 18.75
C SER A 291 -9.63 -4.55 18.04
N GLY A 292 -8.71 -5.53 18.02
CA GLY A 292 -8.85 -6.73 17.18
C GLY A 292 -8.78 -6.42 15.69
N GLN A 293 -8.16 -5.29 15.31
CA GLN A 293 -7.97 -4.84 13.91
C GLN A 293 -7.31 -5.94 13.09
N LEU A 294 -7.88 -6.24 11.93
CA LEU A 294 -7.22 -7.09 10.94
C LEU A 294 -6.08 -6.29 10.32
N ILE A 295 -4.89 -6.87 10.28
CA ILE A 295 -3.72 -6.25 9.67
C ILE A 295 -3.20 -7.08 8.50
N TYR A 296 -2.56 -6.39 7.56
CA TYR A 296 -1.77 -6.97 6.48
C TYR A 296 -0.33 -6.51 6.65
N ALA A 297 0.58 -7.46 6.84
CA ALA A 297 2.00 -7.21 7.03
C ALA A 297 2.80 -7.76 5.84
N PHE A 298 3.53 -6.87 5.16
CA PHE A 298 4.24 -7.14 3.92
C PHE A 298 5.31 -8.24 4.06
N HIS A 299 5.99 -8.30 5.22
CA HIS A 299 7.09 -9.23 5.47
C HIS A 299 6.75 -10.44 6.32
N PHE A 300 5.52 -10.58 6.77
CA PHE A 300 5.11 -11.73 7.59
C PHE A 300 4.90 -12.98 6.72
N PRO A 301 4.82 -14.17 7.33
CA PRO A 301 4.55 -15.38 6.56
C PRO A 301 3.34 -15.22 5.64
N PHE A 302 3.51 -15.62 4.37
CA PHE A 302 2.43 -15.54 3.38
C PHE A 302 1.15 -16.26 3.87
N PRO A 303 -0.05 -15.66 3.77
CA PRO A 303 -0.39 -14.46 2.99
C PRO A 303 -0.37 -13.12 3.76
N GLY A 304 0.26 -13.01 4.92
CA GLY A 304 0.45 -11.78 5.64
C GLY A 304 -0.78 -11.19 6.34
N VAL A 305 -1.92 -11.86 6.29
CA VAL A 305 -3.19 -11.41 6.90
C VAL A 305 -3.36 -12.03 8.27
N GLY A 306 -3.69 -11.24 9.27
CA GLY A 306 -3.93 -11.75 10.61
C GLY A 306 -4.22 -10.66 11.64
N LYS A 307 -4.06 -11.02 12.90
CA LYS A 307 -4.31 -10.14 14.04
C LYS A 307 -3.17 -10.21 15.04
N VAL A 308 -2.93 -9.09 15.71
CA VAL A 308 -2.11 -9.04 16.91
C VAL A 308 -2.99 -9.37 18.12
N LYS A 309 -2.49 -10.20 19.02
CA LYS A 309 -3.10 -10.53 20.31
C LYS A 309 -2.10 -10.31 21.43
N GLY A 310 -2.61 -10.19 22.64
CA GLY A 310 -1.79 -9.99 23.86
C GLY A 310 -1.78 -8.55 24.33
N SER A 311 -0.72 -8.20 25.06
CA SER A 311 -0.53 -6.87 25.66
C SER A 311 0.94 -6.47 25.56
N GLU A 312 1.29 -5.27 26.03
CA GLU A 312 2.66 -4.70 25.98
C GLU A 312 3.78 -5.63 26.48
N ARG A 313 3.46 -6.60 27.31
CA ARG A 313 4.44 -7.55 27.84
C ARG A 313 4.64 -8.76 26.93
N GLU A 314 3.63 -9.09 26.12
CA GLU A 314 3.67 -10.28 25.26
C GLU A 314 2.63 -10.18 24.14
N TYR A 315 3.05 -9.60 23.01
CA TYR A 315 2.26 -9.65 21.79
C TYR A 315 2.57 -10.92 20.99
N SER A 316 1.57 -11.42 20.29
CA SER A 316 1.69 -12.52 19.36
C SER A 316 0.92 -12.25 18.05
N TRP A 317 1.41 -12.81 16.97
CA TRP A 317 0.75 -12.81 15.68
C TRP A 317 -0.12 -14.07 15.53
N VAL A 318 -1.36 -13.86 15.08
CA VAL A 318 -2.30 -14.94 14.74
C VAL A 318 -2.71 -14.75 13.29
N ALA A 319 -2.20 -15.61 12.40
CA ALA A 319 -2.57 -15.62 10.99
C ALA A 319 -4.05 -15.97 10.80
N ARG A 320 -4.65 -15.42 9.73
CA ARG A 320 -6.03 -15.71 9.31
C ARG A 320 -6.03 -16.70 8.14
#